data_ff5f2bef2d09bae2bbc32fc1b7b8279b
#
_entry.id   ff5f2bef2d09bae2bbc32fc1b7b8279b
#
_cell.length_a   1.000
_cell.length_b   1.000
_cell.length_c   1.000
_cell.angle_alpha   90.00
_cell.angle_beta   90.00
_cell.angle_gamma   90.00
#
_symmetry.space_group_name_H-M   'P 1'
#
loop_
_entity.id
_entity.type
_entity.pdbx_description
1 polymer ?
#
loop_
_entity_poly.entity_id
_entity_poly.type
_entity_poly.pdbx_seq_one_letter_code
_entity_poly.pdbx_strand_id
1 'polypeptide(L)'
;TNRNLDFESSIYEGALMIEFNFFEYVTGSKKHWHTPYIFGGLGFFKFNPKATFEGDFYELQPLGTEGQGSSLSNTAPYGLWGLNIPFGLGYRVSVSENVSFSAEIGFRSTSTDFLDDASGSYVDAQRLANENGDIAGYFSDRSLTDTDKTGTLRADAGKNDWYVFSGFTLFVALTPKGERCKRF
;
A
#
# COMPACT_ATOMS: atom_id res chain seq x y z
N THR A 1 -2.44 -5.07 23.85
CA THR A 1 -2.26 -6.43 23.28
C THR A 1 -0.95 -6.44 22.53
N ASN A 2 0.01 -7.23 22.99
CA ASN A 2 1.32 -7.33 22.36
C ASN A 2 1.24 -8.44 21.29
N ARG A 3 0.87 -8.08 20.06
CA ARG A 3 0.75 -9.03 18.94
C ARG A 3 2.10 -9.43 18.37
N ASN A 4 3.14 -8.60 18.58
CA ASN A 4 4.49 -8.78 18.02
C ASN A 4 4.49 -9.11 16.52
N LEU A 5 3.58 -8.48 15.76
CA LEU A 5 3.49 -8.61 14.32
C LEU A 5 4.32 -7.52 13.66
N ASP A 6 5.19 -7.92 12.77
CA ASP A 6 5.92 -7.08 11.83
C ASP A 6 5.80 -7.68 10.44
N PHE A 7 5.70 -6.83 9.45
CA PHE A 7 5.65 -7.25 8.05
C PHE A 7 6.30 -6.21 7.15
N GLU A 8 6.73 -6.66 6.00
CA GLU A 8 7.18 -5.84 4.90
C GLU A 8 6.45 -6.28 3.63
N SER A 9 5.93 -5.34 2.84
CA SER A 9 5.25 -5.67 1.59
C SER A 9 5.74 -4.77 0.47
N SER A 10 6.21 -5.39 -0.61
CA SER A 10 6.48 -4.66 -1.85
C SER A 10 5.18 -4.42 -2.58
N ILE A 11 4.86 -3.14 -2.83
CA ILE A 11 3.66 -2.74 -3.57
C ILE A 11 4.06 -2.23 -4.95
N TYR A 12 3.45 -2.82 -5.99
CA TYR A 12 3.54 -2.35 -7.37
C TYR A 12 2.17 -1.85 -7.79
N GLU A 13 2.06 -0.56 -8.12
CA GLU A 13 0.80 0.10 -8.44
C GLU A 13 0.83 0.68 -9.85
N GLY A 14 -0.28 0.52 -10.58
CA GLY A 14 -0.61 1.28 -11.78
C GLY A 14 -1.93 2.01 -11.54
N ALA A 15 -1.95 3.33 -11.68
CA ALA A 15 -3.14 4.14 -11.42
C ALA A 15 -3.43 5.16 -12.51
N LEU A 16 -4.73 5.37 -12.77
CA LEU A 16 -5.22 6.47 -13.57
C LEU A 16 -5.66 7.58 -12.63
N MET A 17 -5.04 8.75 -12.76
CA MET A 17 -5.21 9.87 -11.85
C MET A 17 -5.83 11.08 -12.57
N ILE A 18 -6.71 11.79 -11.87
CA ILE A 18 -7.21 13.11 -12.25
C ILE A 18 -6.68 14.10 -11.22
N GLU A 19 -6.15 15.22 -11.69
CA GLU A 19 -5.59 16.29 -10.88
C GLU A 19 -6.39 17.58 -11.08
N PHE A 20 -6.69 18.28 -10.00
CA PHE A 20 -7.31 19.60 -10.02
C PHE A 20 -6.39 20.62 -9.38
N ASN A 21 -5.92 21.57 -10.17
CA ASN A 21 -5.09 22.67 -9.75
C ASN A 21 -5.96 23.85 -9.28
N PHE A 22 -5.70 24.37 -8.08
CA PHE A 22 -6.48 25.47 -7.52
C PHE A 22 -6.14 26.83 -8.15
N PHE A 23 -4.92 26.99 -8.63
CA PHE A 23 -4.46 28.19 -9.31
C PHE A 23 -4.08 27.89 -10.75
N GLU A 24 -4.18 28.87 -11.62
CA GLU A 24 -3.59 28.77 -12.96
C GLU A 24 -2.08 28.52 -12.81
N TYR A 25 -1.61 27.46 -13.44
CA TYR A 25 -0.22 27.05 -13.35
C TYR A 25 0.40 26.91 -14.73
N VAL A 26 1.56 27.55 -14.92
CA VAL A 26 2.33 27.47 -16.16
C VAL A 26 3.81 27.36 -15.83
N THR A 27 4.44 26.27 -16.24
CA THR A 27 5.90 26.07 -16.07
C THR A 27 6.65 27.20 -16.73
N GLY A 28 7.59 27.82 -16.01
CA GLY A 28 8.40 28.95 -16.48
C GLY A 28 7.72 30.30 -16.38
N SER A 29 6.47 30.39 -15.91
CA SER A 29 5.80 31.67 -15.69
C SER A 29 6.22 32.30 -14.38
N LYS A 30 6.49 33.62 -14.40
CA LYS A 30 6.74 34.38 -13.19
C LYS A 30 5.46 34.72 -12.42
N LYS A 31 4.32 34.74 -13.09
CA LYS A 31 3.01 35.09 -12.52
C LYS A 31 2.26 33.85 -12.00
N HIS A 32 2.32 32.75 -12.75
CA HIS A 32 1.59 31.51 -12.48
C HIS A 32 2.58 30.36 -12.18
N TRP A 33 3.49 30.60 -11.23
CA TRP A 33 4.65 29.76 -10.96
C TRP A 33 4.37 28.65 -9.93
N HIS A 34 3.22 28.66 -9.24
CA HIS A 34 2.90 27.65 -8.23
C HIS A 34 1.40 27.35 -8.18
N THR A 35 1.06 26.17 -7.69
CA THR A 35 -0.33 25.79 -7.42
C THR A 35 -0.39 24.69 -6.36
N PRO A 36 -1.27 24.79 -5.36
CA PRO A 36 -1.76 23.61 -4.65
C PRO A 36 -2.69 22.83 -5.58
N TYR A 37 -2.73 21.52 -5.43
CA TYR A 37 -3.64 20.65 -6.17
C TYR A 37 -4.16 19.52 -5.30
N ILE A 38 -5.30 18.99 -5.69
CA ILE A 38 -5.81 17.71 -5.19
C ILE A 38 -5.81 16.72 -6.34
N PHE A 39 -5.72 15.46 -6.00
CA PHE A 39 -5.82 14.39 -6.98
C PHE A 39 -6.68 13.25 -6.46
N GLY A 40 -7.23 12.48 -7.39
CA GLY A 40 -7.95 11.25 -7.12
C GLY A 40 -7.97 10.36 -8.34
N GLY A 41 -8.24 9.06 -8.15
CA GLY A 41 -8.20 8.15 -9.28
C GLY A 41 -8.63 6.74 -8.93
N LEU A 42 -8.29 5.82 -9.83
CA LEU A 42 -8.47 4.39 -9.66
C LEU A 42 -7.15 3.70 -9.96
N GLY A 43 -6.75 2.79 -9.10
CA GLY A 43 -5.53 2.03 -9.24
C GLY A 43 -5.75 0.54 -9.13
N PHE A 44 -4.80 -0.19 -9.69
CA PHE A 44 -4.68 -1.63 -9.57
C PHE A 44 -3.28 -1.92 -9.03
N PHE A 45 -3.18 -2.75 -8.01
CA PHE A 45 -1.91 -3.01 -7.36
C PHE A 45 -1.68 -4.48 -7.11
N LYS A 46 -0.40 -4.84 -7.02
CA LYS A 46 0.10 -6.12 -6.54
C LYS A 46 0.85 -5.88 -5.25
N PHE A 47 0.65 -6.75 -4.28
CA PHE A 47 1.36 -6.73 -3.00
C PHE A 47 1.83 -8.13 -2.65
N ASN A 48 2.77 -8.24 -1.70
CA ASN A 48 3.26 -9.53 -1.22
C ASN A 48 3.82 -9.35 0.19
N PRO A 49 2.99 -9.58 1.23
CA PRO A 49 3.43 -9.46 2.61
C PRO A 49 4.44 -10.54 2.97
N LYS A 50 5.52 -10.11 3.59
CA LYS A 50 6.62 -10.93 4.06
C LYS A 50 6.96 -10.58 5.50
N ALA A 51 7.50 -11.55 6.23
CA ALA A 51 8.06 -11.30 7.55
C ALA A 51 9.38 -12.04 7.71
N THR A 52 10.18 -11.61 8.68
CA THR A 52 11.51 -12.14 8.92
C THR A 52 11.49 -13.15 10.07
N PHE A 53 12.13 -14.29 9.87
CA PHE A 53 12.42 -15.28 10.89
C PHE A 53 13.87 -15.74 10.77
N GLU A 54 14.64 -15.63 11.86
CA GLU A 54 16.07 -16.01 11.92
C GLU A 54 16.97 -15.39 10.83
N GLY A 55 16.55 -14.22 10.29
CA GLY A 55 17.28 -13.49 9.27
C GLY A 55 16.83 -13.79 7.83
N ASP A 56 15.95 -14.75 7.62
CA ASP A 56 15.36 -15.08 6.34
C ASP A 56 13.97 -14.46 6.15
N PHE A 57 13.64 -14.08 4.91
CA PHE A 57 12.33 -13.55 4.54
C PHE A 57 11.39 -14.66 4.07
N TYR A 58 10.21 -14.71 4.67
CA TYR A 58 9.15 -15.65 4.32
C TYR A 58 7.94 -14.92 3.76
N GLU A 59 7.43 -15.37 2.63
CA GLU A 59 6.16 -14.90 2.08
C GLU A 59 5.01 -15.43 2.92
N LEU A 60 4.15 -14.54 3.44
CA LEU A 60 3.13 -14.93 4.41
C LEU A 60 1.91 -15.57 3.77
N GLN A 61 1.51 -15.11 2.58
CA GLN A 61 0.34 -15.63 1.87
C GLN A 61 0.36 -17.16 1.66
N PRO A 62 1.48 -17.79 1.23
CA PRO A 62 1.50 -19.25 1.05
C PRO A 62 1.46 -20.05 2.37
N LEU A 63 1.80 -19.41 3.49
CA LEU A 63 1.81 -20.06 4.80
C LEU A 63 0.39 -20.24 5.35
N GLY A 64 -0.57 -19.39 4.92
CA GLY A 64 -1.94 -19.45 5.39
C GLY A 64 -2.04 -19.22 6.89
N THR A 65 -1.44 -18.14 7.39
CA THR A 65 -1.25 -17.85 8.83
C THR A 65 -2.53 -17.80 9.67
N GLU A 66 -3.69 -17.62 9.03
CA GLU A 66 -5.03 -17.71 9.63
C GLU A 66 -5.77 -19.00 9.21
N GLY A 67 -5.01 -20.02 8.79
CA GLY A 67 -5.54 -21.32 8.38
C GLY A 67 -6.10 -21.37 6.96
N GLN A 68 -5.87 -20.34 6.14
CA GLN A 68 -6.33 -20.33 4.75
C GLN A 68 -5.73 -21.52 3.98
N GLY A 69 -6.61 -22.27 3.30
CA GLY A 69 -6.20 -23.46 2.55
C GLY A 69 -5.85 -24.69 3.40
N SER A 70 -6.06 -24.64 4.72
CA SER A 70 -5.89 -25.78 5.63
C SER A 70 -7.24 -26.33 6.11
N SER A 71 -7.23 -27.41 6.91
CA SER A 71 -8.44 -27.94 7.55
C SER A 71 -8.99 -27.05 8.69
N LEU A 72 -8.22 -26.05 9.11
CA LEU A 72 -8.53 -25.18 10.25
C LEU A 72 -9.43 -24.01 9.86
N SER A 73 -9.54 -23.70 8.58
CA SER A 73 -10.38 -22.63 8.05
C SER A 73 -11.04 -23.06 6.74
N ASN A 74 -12.26 -22.58 6.52
CA ASN A 74 -12.95 -22.77 5.23
C ASN A 74 -12.61 -21.70 4.20
N THR A 75 -11.63 -20.80 4.51
CA THR A 75 -11.23 -19.72 3.62
C THR A 75 -10.12 -20.17 2.68
N ALA A 76 -10.25 -19.79 1.40
CA ALA A 76 -9.17 -19.96 0.44
C ALA A 76 -8.04 -18.93 0.72
N PRO A 77 -6.79 -19.22 0.29
CA PRO A 77 -5.75 -18.21 0.29
C PRO A 77 -6.18 -16.93 -0.44
N TYR A 78 -5.87 -15.78 0.13
CA TYR A 78 -6.23 -14.49 -0.46
C TYR A 78 -5.42 -14.17 -1.72
N GLY A 79 -5.97 -13.34 -2.60
CA GLY A 79 -5.28 -12.87 -3.80
C GLY A 79 -4.24 -11.80 -3.47
N LEU A 80 -3.10 -11.82 -4.19
CA LEU A 80 -2.04 -10.82 -4.07
C LEU A 80 -2.24 -9.59 -4.97
N TRP A 81 -3.44 -9.44 -5.53
CA TRP A 81 -3.82 -8.34 -6.40
C TRP A 81 -5.08 -7.67 -5.86
N GLY A 82 -5.13 -6.36 -5.98
CA GLY A 82 -6.27 -5.58 -5.54
C GLY A 82 -6.49 -4.31 -6.33
N LEU A 83 -7.64 -3.69 -6.11
CA LEU A 83 -7.96 -2.36 -6.56
C LEU A 83 -7.73 -1.37 -5.42
N ASN A 84 -7.35 -0.14 -5.76
CA ASN A 84 -7.31 0.94 -4.80
C ASN A 84 -7.93 2.23 -5.37
N ILE A 85 -8.29 3.12 -4.46
CA ILE A 85 -8.73 4.48 -4.75
C ILE A 85 -7.66 5.41 -4.21
N PRO A 86 -6.71 5.86 -5.05
CA PRO A 86 -5.75 6.88 -4.68
C PRO A 86 -6.44 8.24 -4.59
N PHE A 87 -6.13 9.01 -3.56
CA PHE A 87 -6.51 10.42 -3.43
C PHE A 87 -5.54 11.15 -2.52
N GLY A 88 -5.42 12.44 -2.71
CA GLY A 88 -4.48 13.22 -1.92
C GLY A 88 -4.38 14.67 -2.34
N LEU A 89 -3.35 15.30 -1.84
CA LEU A 89 -3.03 16.69 -2.12
C LEU A 89 -1.54 16.87 -2.39
N GLY A 90 -1.22 17.90 -3.14
CA GLY A 90 0.14 18.26 -3.44
C GLY A 90 0.31 19.75 -3.66
N TYR A 91 1.55 20.15 -3.78
CA TYR A 91 1.93 21.51 -4.10
C TYR A 91 3.02 21.50 -5.16
N ARG A 92 2.80 22.24 -6.23
CA ARG A 92 3.71 22.31 -7.38
C ARG A 92 4.27 23.70 -7.54
N VAL A 93 5.57 23.81 -7.82
CA VAL A 93 6.28 25.05 -8.09
C VAL A 93 7.09 24.96 -9.37
N SER A 94 7.12 26.03 -10.15
CA SER A 94 8.01 26.19 -11.26
C SER A 94 9.31 26.83 -10.78
N VAL A 95 10.41 26.11 -10.92
CA VAL A 95 11.74 26.56 -10.45
C VAL A 95 12.50 27.31 -11.55
N SER A 96 12.28 26.92 -12.80
CA SER A 96 12.88 27.57 -13.95
C SER A 96 11.95 27.48 -15.17
N GLU A 97 12.40 28.00 -16.33
CA GLU A 97 11.60 28.00 -17.57
C GLU A 97 11.13 26.60 -17.99
N ASN A 98 11.91 25.55 -17.65
CA ASN A 98 11.62 24.19 -18.08
C ASN A 98 11.55 23.19 -16.92
N VAL A 99 11.73 23.64 -15.68
CA VAL A 99 11.80 22.74 -14.53
C VAL A 99 10.74 23.10 -13.49
N SER A 100 10.00 22.10 -13.07
CA SER A 100 9.03 22.19 -12.00
C SER A 100 9.29 21.10 -10.98
N PHE A 101 8.91 21.38 -9.74
CA PHE A 101 8.99 20.48 -8.62
C PHE A 101 7.64 20.36 -7.94
N SER A 102 7.25 19.17 -7.52
CA SER A 102 6.08 18.98 -6.67
C SER A 102 6.38 18.11 -5.46
N ALA A 103 5.68 18.40 -4.37
CA ALA A 103 5.59 17.55 -3.19
C ALA A 103 4.14 17.12 -3.02
N GLU A 104 3.91 15.85 -2.68
CA GLU A 104 2.57 15.29 -2.53
C GLU A 104 2.49 14.30 -1.38
N ILE A 105 1.30 14.22 -0.80
CA ILE A 105 0.89 13.18 0.13
C ILE A 105 -0.43 12.60 -0.36
N GLY A 106 -0.48 11.29 -0.47
CA GLY A 106 -1.63 10.56 -0.97
C GLY A 106 -1.99 9.36 -0.12
N PHE A 107 -3.26 9.10 -0.05
CA PHE A 107 -3.86 7.97 0.61
C PHE A 107 -4.33 6.98 -0.44
N ARG A 108 -4.25 5.70 -0.12
CA ARG A 108 -4.72 4.59 -0.94
C ARG A 108 -5.70 3.77 -0.11
N SER A 109 -6.99 3.91 -0.39
CA SER A 109 -8.01 3.01 0.14
C SER A 109 -8.02 1.76 -0.70
N THR A 110 -7.74 0.60 -0.12
CA THR A 110 -7.61 -0.65 -0.88
C THR A 110 -8.87 -1.49 -0.82
N SER A 111 -8.97 -2.49 -1.71
CA SER A 111 -10.04 -3.49 -1.74
C SER A 111 -9.70 -4.76 -0.96
N THR A 112 -8.61 -4.75 -0.18
CA THR A 112 -8.16 -5.91 0.60
C THR A 112 -7.92 -5.54 2.06
N ASP A 113 -8.04 -6.53 2.93
CA ASP A 113 -7.73 -6.49 4.35
C ASP A 113 -6.53 -7.41 4.68
N PHE A 114 -5.70 -7.70 3.68
CA PHE A 114 -4.56 -8.61 3.81
C PHE A 114 -3.23 -7.98 3.43
N LEU A 115 -3.13 -6.63 3.45
CA LEU A 115 -1.84 -5.97 3.17
C LEU A 115 -0.76 -6.35 4.18
N ASP A 116 -1.17 -6.64 5.41
CA ASP A 116 -0.33 -7.05 6.54
C ASP A 116 -0.51 -8.53 6.92
N ASP A 117 -1.18 -9.32 6.06
CA ASP A 117 -1.49 -10.74 6.31
C ASP A 117 -2.39 -10.98 7.54
N ALA A 118 -3.13 -9.97 8.02
CA ALA A 118 -3.98 -10.11 9.20
C ALA A 118 -5.38 -9.56 8.94
N SER A 119 -6.38 -10.43 8.93
CA SER A 119 -7.78 -10.07 8.66
C SER A 119 -8.76 -10.70 9.67
N GLY A 120 -8.62 -11.98 9.95
CA GLY A 120 -9.61 -12.78 10.68
C GLY A 120 -9.26 -13.11 12.12
N SER A 121 -9.27 -14.37 12.43
CA SER A 121 -9.08 -14.91 13.77
C SER A 121 -7.84 -15.80 13.87
N TYR A 122 -7.26 -15.87 15.05
CA TYR A 122 -6.21 -16.82 15.34
C TYR A 122 -6.71 -18.26 15.19
N VAL A 123 -5.89 -19.10 14.56
CA VAL A 123 -6.08 -20.55 14.52
C VAL A 123 -5.13 -21.23 15.50
N ASP A 124 -5.35 -22.52 15.78
CA ASP A 124 -4.43 -23.31 16.59
C ASP A 124 -3.06 -23.43 15.86
N ALA A 125 -2.07 -22.73 16.39
CA ALA A 125 -0.73 -22.64 15.78
C ALA A 125 -0.03 -23.99 15.67
N GLN A 126 -0.22 -24.90 16.66
CA GLN A 126 0.39 -26.24 16.63
C GLN A 126 -0.25 -27.12 15.56
N ARG A 127 -1.57 -27.05 15.40
CA ARG A 127 -2.27 -27.77 14.34
C ARG A 127 -1.88 -27.22 12.96
N LEU A 128 -1.77 -25.90 12.82
CA LEU A 128 -1.31 -25.29 11.58
C LEU A 128 0.12 -25.69 11.25
N ALA A 129 1.02 -25.74 12.25
CA ALA A 129 2.37 -26.23 12.05
C ALA A 129 2.42 -27.67 11.52
N ASN A 130 1.53 -28.53 12.01
CA ASN A 130 1.44 -29.92 11.54
C ASN A 130 0.93 -30.04 10.09
N GLU A 131 0.10 -29.10 9.61
CA GLU A 131 -0.46 -29.12 8.26
C GLU A 131 0.40 -28.35 7.24
N ASN A 132 0.82 -27.14 7.60
CA ASN A 132 1.49 -26.20 6.70
C ASN A 132 2.99 -25.99 7.03
N GLY A 133 3.50 -26.68 8.05
CA GLY A 133 4.90 -26.59 8.51
C GLY A 133 5.13 -25.61 9.66
N ASP A 134 6.26 -25.78 10.36
CA ASP A 134 6.61 -25.05 11.59
C ASP A 134 6.61 -23.54 11.40
N ILE A 135 7.04 -23.05 10.25
CA ILE A 135 7.08 -21.62 9.92
C ILE A 135 5.66 -21.03 9.86
N ALA A 136 4.68 -21.77 9.33
CA ALA A 136 3.29 -21.32 9.31
C ALA A 136 2.72 -21.20 10.72
N GLY A 137 2.98 -22.18 11.58
CA GLY A 137 2.60 -22.12 12.99
C GLY A 137 3.25 -20.94 13.72
N TYR A 138 4.53 -20.69 13.49
CA TYR A 138 5.24 -19.54 14.07
C TYR A 138 4.61 -18.20 13.69
N PHE A 139 4.32 -17.97 12.42
CA PHE A 139 3.73 -16.73 11.97
C PHE A 139 2.24 -16.58 12.26
N SER A 140 1.55 -17.66 12.58
CA SER A 140 0.14 -17.64 12.99
C SER A 140 -0.07 -16.90 14.32
N ASP A 141 0.77 -17.18 15.35
CA ASP A 141 0.74 -16.46 16.62
C ASP A 141 2.16 -16.14 17.12
N ARG A 142 2.59 -14.90 16.92
CA ARG A 142 3.87 -14.36 17.36
C ARG A 142 3.78 -13.62 18.71
N SER A 143 2.66 -13.72 19.39
CA SER A 143 2.48 -13.00 20.65
C SER A 143 3.45 -13.48 21.72
N LEU A 144 3.83 -12.54 22.59
CA LEU A 144 4.76 -12.81 23.70
C LEU A 144 4.05 -13.38 24.95
N THR A 145 2.81 -13.78 24.82
CA THR A 145 2.01 -14.35 25.92
C THR A 145 1.67 -15.80 25.62
N ASP A 146 1.87 -16.69 26.59
CA ASP A 146 1.52 -18.13 26.50
C ASP A 146 0.00 -18.40 26.58
N THR A 147 -0.83 -17.40 26.31
CA THR A 147 -2.29 -17.57 26.35
C THR A 147 -2.77 -18.07 25.01
N ASP A 148 -3.51 -19.18 25.00
CA ASP A 148 -4.21 -19.66 23.80
C ASP A 148 -5.18 -18.59 23.30
N LYS A 149 -5.00 -18.17 22.05
CA LYS A 149 -5.82 -17.16 21.36
C LYS A 149 -6.71 -17.73 20.28
N THR A 150 -6.69 -19.04 20.10
CA THR A 150 -7.50 -19.73 19.09
C THR A 150 -8.94 -19.24 19.09
N GLY A 151 -9.44 -18.80 17.93
CA GLY A 151 -10.78 -18.26 17.76
C GLY A 151 -10.96 -16.81 18.19
N THR A 152 -9.97 -16.15 18.80
CA THR A 152 -10.04 -14.71 19.06
C THR A 152 -9.66 -13.91 17.81
N LEU A 153 -10.10 -12.65 17.72
CA LEU A 153 -9.79 -11.80 16.58
C LEU A 153 -8.29 -11.50 16.50
N ARG A 154 -7.68 -11.77 15.34
CA ARG A 154 -6.33 -11.39 14.97
C ARG A 154 -6.29 -9.98 14.40
N ALA A 155 -7.29 -9.62 13.57
CA ALA A 155 -7.52 -8.28 13.03
C ALA A 155 -9.02 -8.00 12.87
N ASP A 156 -9.38 -6.86 12.25
CA ASP A 156 -10.77 -6.45 12.02
C ASP A 156 -11.14 -6.69 10.55
N ALA A 157 -11.58 -7.90 10.23
CA ALA A 157 -11.99 -8.31 8.88
C ALA A 157 -13.09 -7.42 8.23
N GLY A 158 -13.68 -6.49 8.99
CA GLY A 158 -14.70 -5.57 8.48
C GLY A 158 -14.15 -4.30 7.84
N LYS A 159 -12.82 -4.10 7.84
CA LYS A 159 -12.19 -2.86 7.37
C LYS A 159 -11.02 -3.15 6.46
N ASN A 160 -11.15 -2.75 5.20
CA ASN A 160 -10.05 -2.82 4.25
C ASN A 160 -8.87 -1.94 4.68
N ASP A 161 -7.69 -2.38 4.34
CA ASP A 161 -6.44 -1.69 4.63
C ASP A 161 -6.26 -0.41 3.83
N TRP A 162 -5.45 0.47 4.39
CA TRP A 162 -5.05 1.72 3.78
C TRP A 162 -3.54 1.86 3.85
N TYR A 163 -2.95 2.50 2.85
CA TYR A 163 -1.57 2.95 2.94
C TYR A 163 -1.40 4.40 2.49
N VAL A 164 -0.32 5.00 2.96
CA VAL A 164 0.02 6.40 2.68
C VAL A 164 1.27 6.43 1.82
N PHE A 165 1.22 7.24 0.79
CA PHE A 165 2.34 7.57 -0.07
C PHE A 165 2.71 9.04 0.13
N SER A 166 3.99 9.34 0.22
CA SER A 166 4.51 10.71 0.13
C SER A 166 5.70 10.75 -0.79
N GLY A 167 5.80 11.77 -1.60
CA GLY A 167 6.84 11.84 -2.61
C GLY A 167 7.14 13.23 -3.13
N PHE A 168 8.25 13.30 -3.85
CA PHE A 168 8.69 14.48 -4.57
C PHE A 168 8.87 14.12 -6.04
N THR A 169 8.37 14.98 -6.93
CA THR A 169 8.47 14.77 -8.36
C THR A 169 9.16 15.95 -9.01
N LEU A 170 10.15 15.67 -9.84
CA LEU A 170 10.81 16.63 -10.70
C LEU A 170 10.27 16.51 -12.13
N PHE A 171 9.76 17.59 -12.67
CA PHE A 171 9.30 17.67 -14.05
C PHE A 171 10.27 18.48 -14.87
N VAL A 172 10.68 17.94 -16.00
CA VAL A 172 11.55 18.62 -16.97
C VAL A 172 10.81 18.69 -18.30
N ALA A 173 10.49 19.91 -18.77
CA ALA A 173 9.91 20.12 -20.08
C ALA A 173 11.00 20.03 -21.15
N LEU A 174 10.86 19.08 -22.07
CA LEU A 174 11.81 18.83 -23.15
C LEU A 174 11.48 19.67 -24.42
N THR A 175 10.63 20.67 -24.33
CA THR A 175 10.25 21.53 -25.45
C THR A 175 11.42 22.45 -25.83
N PRO A 176 11.84 22.49 -27.13
CA PRO A 176 12.84 23.43 -27.59
C PRO A 176 12.38 24.88 -27.37
N LYS A 177 13.31 25.77 -27.03
CA LYS A 177 13.06 27.22 -27.02
C LYS A 177 12.56 27.64 -28.40
N GLY A 178 11.27 27.97 -28.54
CA GLY A 178 10.70 28.48 -29.80
C GLY A 178 9.27 28.06 -30.13
N GLU A 179 8.79 26.96 -29.58
CA GLU A 179 7.44 26.46 -29.91
C GLU A 179 6.46 26.63 -28.74
N ARG A 180 6.38 27.82 -28.17
CA ARG A 180 5.20 28.15 -27.33
C ARG A 180 4.05 28.45 -28.28
N CYS A 181 3.02 27.60 -28.25
CA CYS A 181 1.75 27.91 -28.92
C CYS A 181 1.31 29.32 -28.50
N LYS A 182 1.29 30.24 -29.47
CA LYS A 182 0.66 31.55 -29.23
C LYS A 182 -0.82 31.26 -28.96
N ARG A 183 -1.27 31.58 -27.75
CA ARG A 183 -2.71 31.60 -27.45
C ARG A 183 -3.32 32.66 -28.40
N PHE A 184 -4.30 32.23 -29.17
CA PHE A 184 -5.20 33.10 -29.91
C PHE A 184 -6.15 33.78 -28.94
#